data_e673908fdde179222b1edf39c6d75050
#
_entry.id   e673908fdde179222b1edf39c6d75050
#
_cell.length_a   1.000
_cell.length_b   1.000
_cell.length_c   1.000
_cell.angle_alpha   90.00
_cell.angle_beta   90.00
_cell.angle_gamma   90.00
#
_symmetry.space_group_name_H-M   'P 1'
#
loop_
_entity.id
_entity.type
_entity.pdbx_description
1 polymer ?
#
loop_
_entity_poly.entity_id
_entity_poly.type
_entity_poly.pdbx_seq_one_letter_code
_entity_poly.pdbx_strand_id
1 'polypeptide(L)'
;MFGALKNHDSKKILEELLPLDPVLLPVSSRHPKSSSREEICDSAHQVGLRLDTESLNQANTVSQALNYVESIAGDSDLILATGSLSVVAEVIESKKMLEPELYPDII
;
A
#
# COMPACT_ATOMS: atom_id res chain seq x y z
N MET A 1 1.54 -0.42 4.85
CA MET A 1 0.80 -0.45 3.57
C MET A 1 1.51 0.45 2.58
N PHE A 2 1.91 -0.09 1.47
CA PHE A 2 2.64 0.67 0.45
C PHE A 2 2.08 0.39 -0.95
N GLY A 3 1.81 1.44 -1.69
CA GLY A 3 1.46 1.36 -3.10
C GLY A 3 2.05 2.56 -3.84
N ALA A 4 2.24 2.44 -5.15
CA ALA A 4 2.87 3.47 -5.95
C ALA A 4 2.24 3.56 -7.34
N LEU A 5 2.51 4.64 -8.04
CA LEU A 5 2.17 4.78 -9.44
C LEU A 5 3.30 4.23 -10.30
N LYS A 6 2.98 3.74 -11.50
CA LYS A 6 3.93 3.04 -12.38
C LYS A 6 5.13 3.88 -12.81
N ASN A 7 4.97 5.21 -12.85
CA ASN A 7 6.04 6.10 -13.27
C ASN A 7 6.94 6.57 -12.11
N HIS A 8 6.73 6.04 -10.91
CA HIS A 8 7.55 6.35 -9.75
C HIS A 8 8.52 5.21 -9.48
N ASP A 9 9.70 5.54 -8.96
CA ASP A 9 10.71 4.55 -8.61
C ASP A 9 10.39 3.97 -7.22
N SER A 10 9.57 2.91 -7.20
CA SER A 10 9.16 2.25 -5.96
C SER A 10 10.34 1.69 -5.17
N LYS A 11 11.33 1.13 -5.87
CA LYS A 11 12.51 0.56 -5.23
C LYS A 11 13.25 1.61 -4.41
N LYS A 12 13.44 2.81 -4.99
CA LYS A 12 14.14 3.89 -4.33
C LYS A 12 13.39 4.38 -3.08
N ILE A 13 12.06 4.49 -3.18
CA ILE A 13 11.21 4.86 -2.04
C ILE A 13 11.31 3.80 -0.94
N LEU A 14 11.26 2.52 -1.31
CA LEU A 14 11.33 1.42 -0.34
C LEU A 14 12.69 1.36 0.36
N GLU A 15 13.77 1.71 -0.33
CA GLU A 15 15.10 1.80 0.29
C GLU A 15 15.11 2.78 1.47
N GLU A 16 14.37 3.89 1.37
CA GLU A 16 14.26 4.89 2.43
C GLU A 16 13.52 4.36 3.66
N LEU A 17 12.72 3.32 3.52
CA LEU A 17 11.99 2.71 4.63
C LEU A 17 12.78 1.64 5.36
N LEU A 18 13.90 1.16 4.80
CA LEU A 18 14.71 0.10 5.40
C LEU A 18 15.10 0.36 6.86
N PRO A 19 15.52 1.58 7.25
CA PRO A 19 15.90 1.84 8.65
C PRO A 19 14.78 1.60 9.66
N LEU A 20 13.53 1.64 9.23
CA LEU A 20 12.38 1.37 10.10
C LEU A 20 12.12 -0.12 10.30
N ASP A 21 12.76 -0.97 9.50
CA ASP A 21 12.57 -2.42 9.49
C ASP A 21 11.09 -2.83 9.48
N PRO A 22 10.29 -2.33 8.50
CA PRO A 22 8.86 -2.59 8.49
C PRO A 22 8.55 -3.97 7.92
N VAL A 23 7.33 -4.44 8.22
CA VAL A 23 6.69 -5.51 7.44
C VAL A 23 5.81 -4.82 6.41
N LEU A 24 6.06 -5.08 5.13
CA LEU A 24 5.39 -4.41 4.03
C LEU A 24 4.14 -5.16 3.61
N LEU A 25 3.02 -4.42 3.51
CA LEU A 25 1.81 -4.91 2.85
C LEU A 25 1.68 -4.18 1.52
N PRO A 26 1.84 -4.87 0.39
CA PRO A 26 1.68 -4.25 -0.92
C PRO A 26 0.20 -3.99 -1.19
N VAL A 27 -0.11 -2.79 -1.67
CA VAL A 27 -1.47 -2.40 -2.04
C VAL A 27 -1.47 -1.74 -3.41
N SER A 28 -2.63 -1.77 -4.07
CA SER A 28 -2.85 -1.06 -5.32
C SER A 28 -4.11 -0.22 -5.16
N SER A 29 -3.99 1.10 -5.39
CA SER A 29 -5.12 2.01 -5.32
C SER A 29 -5.99 1.89 -6.58
N ARG A 30 -7.15 2.57 -6.56
CA ARG A 30 -8.03 2.64 -7.74
C ARG A 30 -7.47 3.52 -8.85
N HIS A 31 -6.37 4.24 -8.62
CA HIS A 31 -5.78 5.10 -9.64
C HIS A 31 -5.42 4.27 -10.88
N PRO A 32 -5.77 4.73 -12.10
CA PRO A 32 -5.54 3.95 -13.33
C PRO A 32 -4.06 3.61 -13.60
N LYS A 33 -3.13 4.38 -13.06
CA LYS A 33 -1.69 4.17 -13.24
C LYS A 33 -1.02 3.53 -12.02
N SER A 34 -1.79 2.91 -11.14
CA SER A 34 -1.22 2.21 -9.98
C SER A 34 -0.37 1.03 -10.42
N SER A 35 0.78 0.87 -9.77
CA SER A 35 1.56 -0.35 -9.87
C SER A 35 0.77 -1.51 -9.29
N SER A 36 0.92 -2.70 -9.86
CA SER A 36 0.32 -3.89 -9.31
C SER A 36 0.97 -4.26 -7.98
N ARG A 37 0.28 -5.06 -7.18
CA ARG A 37 0.86 -5.56 -5.93
C ARG A 37 2.08 -6.42 -6.20
N GLU A 38 2.08 -7.18 -7.29
CA GLU A 38 3.20 -8.01 -7.73
C GLU A 38 4.44 -7.17 -8.04
N GLU A 39 4.25 -6.04 -8.71
CA GLU A 39 5.34 -5.10 -8.99
C GLU A 39 5.95 -4.54 -7.69
N ILE A 40 5.09 -4.22 -6.71
CA ILE A 40 5.54 -3.77 -5.39
C ILE A 40 6.31 -4.88 -4.67
N CYS A 41 5.83 -6.13 -4.73
CA CYS A 41 6.52 -7.28 -4.16
C CYS A 41 7.93 -7.45 -4.75
N ASP A 42 8.05 -7.34 -6.07
CA ASP A 42 9.34 -7.46 -6.75
C ASP A 42 10.32 -6.38 -6.28
N SER A 43 9.85 -5.14 -6.18
CA SER A 43 10.66 -4.03 -5.69
C SER A 43 11.11 -4.26 -4.24
N ALA A 44 10.21 -4.74 -3.39
CA ALA A 44 10.51 -5.04 -1.99
C ALA A 44 11.55 -6.16 -1.86
N HIS A 45 11.44 -7.22 -2.66
CA HIS A 45 12.43 -8.30 -2.69
C HIS A 45 13.81 -7.78 -3.09
N GLN A 46 13.87 -6.89 -4.07
CA GLN A 46 15.14 -6.33 -4.54
C GLN A 46 15.86 -5.52 -3.45
N VAL A 47 15.12 -4.85 -2.56
CA VAL A 47 15.73 -4.06 -1.48
C VAL A 47 15.81 -4.81 -0.15
N GLY A 48 15.26 -6.03 -0.07
CA GLY A 48 15.37 -6.86 1.13
C GLY A 48 14.36 -6.53 2.23
N LEU A 49 13.22 -5.93 1.89
CA LEU A 49 12.14 -5.69 2.86
C LEU A 49 11.33 -6.96 3.10
N ARG A 50 10.87 -7.12 4.35
CA ARG A 50 9.96 -8.22 4.70
C ARG A 50 8.56 -7.92 4.17
N LEU A 51 7.91 -8.95 3.60
CA LEU A 51 6.57 -8.85 3.05
C LEU A 51 5.58 -9.64 3.87
N ASP A 52 4.39 -9.08 4.07
CA ASP A 52 3.23 -9.84 4.49
C ASP A 52 2.52 -10.35 3.23
N THR A 53 2.74 -11.62 2.89
CA THR A 53 2.16 -12.23 1.69
C THR A 53 0.71 -12.67 1.91
N GLU A 54 0.30 -12.88 3.15
CA GLU A 54 -1.07 -13.27 3.46
C GLU A 54 -2.07 -12.17 3.08
N SER A 55 -1.66 -10.90 3.16
CA SER A 55 -2.50 -9.79 2.74
C SER A 55 -2.92 -9.88 1.28
N LEU A 56 -2.11 -10.51 0.43
CA LEU A 56 -2.45 -10.71 -0.99
C LEU A 56 -3.66 -11.60 -1.18
N ASN A 57 -3.90 -12.52 -0.25
CA ASN A 57 -5.06 -13.41 -0.27
C ASN A 57 -6.27 -12.82 0.42
N GLN A 58 -6.05 -11.90 1.37
CA GLN A 58 -7.10 -11.35 2.24
C GLN A 58 -7.70 -10.05 1.72
N ALA A 59 -7.00 -9.35 0.83
CA ALA A 59 -7.36 -7.99 0.45
C ALA A 59 -7.09 -7.72 -1.02
N ASN A 60 -8.07 -7.12 -1.72
CA ASN A 60 -7.93 -6.68 -3.11
C ASN A 60 -7.97 -5.17 -3.25
N THR A 61 -8.38 -4.46 -2.21
CA THR A 61 -8.49 -3.00 -2.20
C THR A 61 -7.71 -2.42 -1.04
N VAL A 62 -7.43 -1.12 -1.09
CA VAL A 62 -6.79 -0.42 0.02
C VAL A 62 -7.63 -0.52 1.28
N SER A 63 -8.95 -0.37 1.16
CA SER A 63 -9.86 -0.48 2.31
C SER A 63 -9.80 -1.88 2.95
N GLN A 64 -9.81 -2.93 2.15
CA GLN A 64 -9.69 -4.30 2.66
C GLN A 64 -8.33 -4.55 3.30
N ALA A 65 -7.26 -4.02 2.72
CA ALA A 65 -5.92 -4.13 3.28
C ALA A 65 -5.82 -3.41 4.63
N LEU A 66 -6.46 -2.25 4.75
CA LEU A 66 -6.52 -1.52 6.02
C LEU A 66 -7.23 -2.35 7.09
N ASN A 67 -8.38 -2.92 6.77
CA ASN A 67 -9.11 -3.78 7.69
C ASN A 67 -8.28 -4.99 8.12
N TYR A 68 -7.58 -5.61 7.18
CA TYR A 68 -6.70 -6.74 7.46
C TYR A 68 -5.58 -6.34 8.41
N VAL A 69 -4.85 -5.25 8.11
CA VAL A 69 -3.71 -4.86 8.94
C VAL A 69 -4.15 -4.43 10.34
N GLU A 70 -5.30 -3.76 10.46
CA GLU A 70 -5.84 -3.40 11.76
C GLU A 70 -6.20 -4.64 12.60
N SER A 71 -6.60 -5.74 11.95
CA SER A 71 -6.93 -6.98 12.64
C SER A 71 -5.71 -7.71 13.20
N ILE A 72 -4.54 -7.53 12.61
CA ILE A 72 -3.32 -8.23 13.02
C ILE A 72 -2.34 -7.35 13.82
N ALA A 73 -2.49 -6.03 13.75
CA ALA A 73 -1.61 -5.10 14.48
C ALA A 73 -1.91 -5.15 15.98
N GLY A 74 -0.84 -5.16 16.79
CA GLY A 74 -0.94 -5.06 18.24
C GLY A 74 -0.94 -3.61 18.71
N ASP A 75 -1.16 -3.42 20.03
CA ASP A 75 -1.25 -2.08 20.63
C ASP A 75 0.02 -1.24 20.48
N SER A 76 1.17 -1.92 20.34
CA SER A 76 2.47 -1.26 20.20
C SER A 76 2.87 -1.03 18.75
N ASP A 77 2.07 -1.50 17.80
CA ASP A 77 2.39 -1.41 16.37
C ASP A 77 1.92 -0.09 15.79
N LEU A 78 2.69 0.43 14.85
CA LEU A 78 2.32 1.58 14.05
C LEU A 78 1.99 1.11 12.64
N ILE A 79 0.82 1.52 12.14
CA ILE A 79 0.42 1.28 10.77
C ILE A 79 0.72 2.54 9.97
N LEU A 80 1.61 2.42 8.98
CA LEU A 80 1.95 3.50 8.08
C LEU A 80 1.40 3.20 6.69
N ALA A 81 0.62 4.13 6.14
CA ALA A 81 0.15 4.06 4.76
C ALA A 81 0.89 5.11 3.94
N THR A 82 1.61 4.67 2.92
CA THR A 82 2.48 5.57 2.16
C THR A 82 2.72 5.09 0.74
N GLY A 83 3.49 5.85 -0.02
CA GLY A 83 3.92 5.54 -1.37
C GLY A 83 3.30 6.46 -2.41
N SER A 84 1.99 6.60 -2.44
CA SER A 84 1.31 7.53 -3.33
C SER A 84 0.17 8.24 -2.60
N LEU A 85 -0.16 9.43 -3.09
CA LEU A 85 -1.30 10.19 -2.55
C LEU A 85 -2.62 9.43 -2.73
N SER A 86 -2.75 8.63 -3.79
CA SER A 86 -3.96 7.86 -4.03
C SER A 86 -4.19 6.79 -2.96
N VAL A 87 -3.12 6.13 -2.49
CA VAL A 87 -3.21 5.18 -1.38
C VAL A 87 -3.64 5.89 -0.09
N VAL A 88 -2.99 7.00 0.22
CA VAL A 88 -3.31 7.79 1.43
C VAL A 88 -4.75 8.29 1.38
N ALA A 89 -5.20 8.79 0.23
CA ALA A 89 -6.57 9.26 0.04
C ALA A 89 -7.59 8.13 0.30
N GLU A 90 -7.34 6.93 -0.21
CA GLU A 90 -8.25 5.79 0.00
C GLU A 90 -8.27 5.31 1.44
N VAL A 91 -7.15 5.40 2.16
CA VAL A 91 -7.13 5.14 3.61
C VAL A 91 -7.99 6.16 4.36
N ILE A 92 -7.86 7.44 4.01
CA ILE A 92 -8.67 8.50 4.64
C ILE A 92 -10.15 8.31 4.35
N GLU A 93 -10.51 8.01 3.10
CA GLU A 93 -11.90 7.70 2.72
C GLU A 93 -12.46 6.59 3.59
N SER A 94 -11.71 5.51 3.74
CA SER A 94 -12.13 4.34 4.51
C SER A 94 -12.31 4.67 6.00
N LYS A 95 -11.35 5.37 6.59
CA LYS A 95 -11.39 5.71 8.03
C LYS A 95 -12.50 6.70 8.35
N LYS A 96 -12.79 7.62 7.45
CA LYS A 96 -13.83 8.66 7.65
C LYS A 96 -15.18 8.28 7.04
N MET A 97 -15.29 7.11 6.44
CA MET A 97 -16.51 6.65 5.76
C MET A 97 -17.01 7.64 4.71
N LEU A 98 -16.07 8.21 3.96
CA LEU A 98 -16.39 9.16 2.89
C LEU A 98 -16.77 8.40 1.61
N GLU A 99 -17.52 9.08 0.73
CA GLU A 99 -17.83 8.54 -0.59
C GLU A 99 -16.52 8.34 -1.37
N PRO A 100 -16.33 7.17 -2.02
CA PRO A 100 -15.14 6.93 -2.81
C PRO A 100 -15.01 7.92 -3.96
N GLU A 101 -13.84 8.52 -4.09
CA GLU A 101 -13.52 9.36 -5.23
C GLU A 101 -13.30 8.50 -6.46
N LEU A 102 -13.99 8.84 -7.54
CA LEU A 102 -13.84 8.16 -8.82
C LEU A 102 -12.84 8.93 -9.68
N TYR A 103 -11.91 8.20 -10.25
CA TYR A 103 -10.94 8.80 -11.16
C TYR A 103 -11.54 8.91 -12.54
N PRO A 104 -11.38 10.08 -13.22
CA PRO A 104 -11.76 10.16 -14.62
C PRO A 104 -10.83 9.28 -15.46
N ASP A 105 -11.27 8.93 -16.68
CA ASP A 105 -10.42 8.20 -17.61
C ASP A 105 -9.18 9.02 -17.91
N ILE A 106 -8.03 8.50 -17.51
CA ILE A 106 -6.74 9.13 -17.76
C ILE A 106 -6.06 8.36 -18.88
N ILE A 107 -5.87 9.06 -19.99
CA ILE A 107 -5.25 8.48 -21.17
C ILE A 107 -3.77 8.81 -21.19
#